data_a8e00f196758d73a1c1419245cd40f8d
#
_entry.id   a8e00f196758d73a1c1419245cd40f8d
#
_cell.length_a   1.000
_cell.length_b   1.000
_cell.length_c   1.000
_cell.angle_alpha   90.00
_cell.angle_beta   90.00
_cell.angle_gamma   90.00
#
_symmetry.space_group_name_H-M   'P 1'
#
loop_
_entity.id
_entity.type
_entity.pdbx_description
1 polymer ?
#
loop_
_entity_poly.entity_id
_entity_poly.type
_entity_poly.pdbx_seq_one_letter_code
_entity_poly.pdbx_strand_id
1 'polypeptide(L)'
;VLLSLNAAEDRSVNHRLTPVFHAMKQVEVNDVKEHTEVLSLIKNENHLHLNVKWFEKSGIPCIHRCADGVRVRVLDPKGATYKFDNSVVASGNELTYYPYQGVNNDAWNQFAGVFSLMRLVEGEKLTLLIERLMQDGTAKELYRSDLVELIRMHPYTRIQSELDRQDVYEVEISLIDDLDGDTDTYMQTAVTVSGWTIILQDTEM
;
A
#
# COMPACT_ATOMS: atom_id res chain seq x y z
N VAL A 1 20.55 0.12 17.86
CA VAL A 1 20.13 1.29 17.07
C VAL A 1 18.81 0.94 16.39
N LEU A 2 17.83 1.83 16.48
CA LEU A 2 16.55 1.71 15.79
C LEU A 2 16.42 2.86 14.79
N LEU A 3 15.93 2.56 13.60
CA LEU A 3 15.47 3.55 12.64
C LEU A 3 13.95 3.60 12.74
N SER A 4 13.38 4.74 13.04
CA SER A 4 11.94 4.95 13.04
C SER A 4 11.56 6.18 12.23
N LEU A 5 10.40 6.10 11.59
CA LEU A 5 9.84 7.24 10.89
C LEU A 5 9.39 8.31 11.90
N ASN A 6 9.84 9.54 11.70
CA ASN A 6 9.33 10.69 12.43
C ASN A 6 8.04 11.17 11.76
N ALA A 7 6.91 10.61 12.19
CA ALA A 7 5.59 10.97 11.71
C ALA A 7 5.05 12.22 12.42
N ALA A 8 4.00 12.83 11.86
CA ALA A 8 3.25 13.89 12.52
C ALA A 8 2.67 13.43 13.88
N GLU A 9 2.22 14.37 14.71
CA GLU A 9 1.65 14.05 16.04
C GLU A 9 0.45 13.11 15.97
N ASP A 10 -0.36 13.21 14.91
CA ASP A 10 -1.50 12.34 14.63
C ASP A 10 -1.10 10.99 14.00
N ARG A 11 0.20 10.70 13.93
CA ARG A 11 0.74 9.50 13.33
C ARG A 11 0.38 9.32 11.86
N SER A 12 0.18 10.41 11.13
CA SER A 12 -0.11 10.39 9.69
C SER A 12 1.12 10.72 8.85
N VAL A 13 1.13 10.17 7.62
CA VAL A 13 2.09 10.46 6.56
C VAL A 13 1.31 10.82 5.30
N ASN A 14 1.35 12.07 4.90
CA ASN A 14 0.67 12.61 3.72
C ASN A 14 1.61 13.40 2.81
N HIS A 15 2.88 13.09 2.87
CA HIS A 15 3.94 13.74 2.09
C HIS A 15 4.91 12.68 1.57
N ARG A 16 5.73 13.06 0.60
CA ARG A 16 6.80 12.20 0.12
C ARG A 16 7.88 12.05 1.19
N LEU A 17 8.22 10.82 1.51
CA LEU A 17 9.29 10.50 2.44
C LEU A 17 10.65 10.78 1.81
N THR A 18 11.63 11.11 2.64
CA THR A 18 13.02 11.20 2.20
C THR A 18 13.60 9.79 2.10
N PRO A 19 14.18 9.41 0.96
CA PRO A 19 14.80 8.09 0.81
C PRO A 19 15.89 7.86 1.85
N VAL A 20 15.80 6.73 2.53
CA VAL A 20 16.83 6.23 3.44
C VAL A 20 17.33 4.91 2.90
N PHE A 21 18.65 4.74 2.84
CA PHE A 21 19.30 3.55 2.33
C PHE A 21 19.96 2.79 3.47
N HIS A 22 19.83 1.47 3.43
CA HIS A 22 20.38 0.57 4.42
C HIS A 22 21.22 -0.52 3.74
N ALA A 23 22.33 -0.88 4.36
CA ALA A 23 23.08 -2.08 4.05
C ALA A 23 23.74 -2.61 5.33
N MET A 24 23.85 -3.93 5.40
CA MET A 24 24.58 -4.62 6.45
C MET A 24 25.36 -5.78 5.83
N LYS A 25 26.65 -5.88 6.16
CA LYS A 25 27.49 -6.98 5.76
C LYS A 25 28.44 -7.35 6.88
N GLN A 26 28.56 -8.64 7.15
CA GLN A 26 29.59 -9.14 8.02
C GLN A 26 30.89 -9.29 7.23
N VAL A 27 31.97 -8.72 7.73
CA VAL A 27 33.28 -8.75 7.10
C VAL A 27 34.25 -9.50 8.01
N GLU A 28 34.94 -10.50 7.46
CA GLU A 28 36.04 -11.15 8.15
C GLU A 28 37.32 -10.36 7.85
N VAL A 29 37.91 -9.80 8.89
CA VAL A 29 39.18 -9.07 8.78
C VAL A 29 40.31 -10.06 9.00
N ASN A 30 41.02 -10.37 7.94
CA ASN A 30 42.28 -11.17 7.97
C ASN A 30 43.46 -10.19 7.99
N ASP A 31 44.67 -10.72 8.26
CA ASP A 31 45.95 -9.95 8.29
C ASP A 31 46.36 -9.38 6.91
N VAL A 32 45.41 -9.13 6.02
CA VAL A 32 45.64 -8.56 4.69
C VAL A 32 45.66 -7.05 4.80
N LYS A 33 46.62 -6.41 4.14
CA LYS A 33 46.83 -4.96 4.23
C LYS A 33 45.73 -4.12 3.62
N GLU A 34 44.96 -4.66 2.68
CA GLU A 34 43.83 -4.01 2.01
C GLU A 34 42.71 -5.01 1.81
N HIS A 35 41.48 -4.57 2.14
CA HIS A 35 40.27 -5.33 1.92
C HIS A 35 39.20 -4.43 1.30
N THR A 36 38.66 -4.84 0.15
CA THR A 36 37.60 -4.11 -0.54
C THR A 36 36.31 -4.90 -0.48
N GLU A 37 35.24 -4.27 0.02
CA GLU A 37 33.92 -4.86 0.09
C GLU A 37 32.89 -4.05 -0.70
N VAL A 38 31.99 -4.76 -1.35
CA VAL A 38 30.85 -4.16 -2.05
C VAL A 38 29.61 -4.31 -1.18
N LEU A 39 28.93 -3.19 -0.93
CA LEU A 39 27.66 -3.12 -0.22
C LEU A 39 26.55 -2.80 -1.19
N SER A 40 25.53 -3.66 -1.25
CA SER A 40 24.29 -3.37 -1.95
C SER A 40 23.34 -2.66 -1.01
N LEU A 41 22.94 -1.46 -1.36
CA LEU A 41 22.01 -0.65 -0.56
C LEU A 41 20.58 -1.04 -0.88
N ILE A 42 19.76 -1.16 0.17
CA ILE A 42 18.30 -1.34 0.10
C ILE A 42 17.68 0.00 0.47
N LYS A 43 16.77 0.47 -0.34
CA LYS A 43 15.99 1.69 -0.08
C LYS A 43 14.83 1.37 0.87
N ASN A 44 14.70 2.14 1.94
CA ASN A 44 13.66 1.98 2.95
C ASN A 44 12.41 2.84 2.67
N GLU A 45 12.16 3.18 1.43
CA GLU A 45 10.97 3.90 0.97
C GLU A 45 10.47 3.26 -0.32
N ASN A 46 9.16 3.11 -0.44
CA ASN A 46 8.48 2.65 -1.65
C ASN A 46 7.37 3.63 -2.05
N HIS A 47 7.06 3.68 -3.34
CA HIS A 47 5.93 4.42 -3.86
C HIS A 47 4.83 3.46 -4.29
N LEU A 48 3.61 3.71 -3.83
CA LEU A 48 2.41 3.02 -4.29
C LEU A 48 1.61 3.98 -5.17
N HIS A 49 1.46 3.63 -6.44
CA HIS A 49 0.54 4.26 -7.37
C HIS A 49 -0.76 3.45 -7.33
N LEU A 50 -1.77 3.97 -6.69
CA LEU A 50 -3.05 3.30 -6.54
C LEU A 50 -4.10 3.96 -7.41
N ASN A 51 -4.80 3.12 -8.18
CA ASN A 51 -5.94 3.49 -8.98
C ASN A 51 -7.16 2.64 -8.56
N VAL A 52 -8.25 3.29 -8.18
CA VAL A 52 -9.50 2.61 -7.81
C VAL A 52 -10.58 3.05 -8.77
N LYS A 53 -11.28 2.09 -9.36
CA LYS A 53 -12.36 2.31 -10.33
C LYS A 53 -13.63 1.66 -9.83
N TRP A 54 -14.76 2.31 -10.09
CA TRP A 54 -16.08 1.81 -9.73
C TRP A 54 -16.91 1.53 -10.98
N PHE A 55 -17.49 0.34 -11.04
CA PHE A 55 -18.31 -0.13 -12.15
C PHE A 55 -19.66 -0.63 -11.65
N GLU A 56 -20.69 -0.50 -12.49
CA GLU A 56 -21.92 -1.28 -12.35
C GLU A 56 -21.69 -2.72 -12.83
N LYS A 57 -22.56 -3.64 -12.43
CA LYS A 57 -22.53 -5.05 -12.89
C LYS A 57 -22.57 -5.19 -14.44
N SER A 58 -23.14 -4.21 -15.11
CA SER A 58 -23.13 -4.09 -16.58
C SER A 58 -21.75 -3.79 -17.19
N GLY A 59 -20.74 -3.48 -16.34
CA GLY A 59 -19.42 -3.02 -16.76
C GLY A 59 -19.36 -1.52 -17.12
N ILE A 60 -20.47 -0.79 -16.93
CA ILE A 60 -20.53 0.66 -17.14
C ILE A 60 -19.93 1.36 -15.90
N PRO A 61 -19.14 2.44 -16.05
CA PRO A 61 -18.68 3.23 -14.92
C PRO A 61 -19.87 3.75 -14.09
N CYS A 62 -19.83 3.55 -12.78
CA CYS A 62 -20.90 3.94 -11.87
C CYS A 62 -20.95 5.46 -11.73
N ILE A 63 -21.91 6.14 -12.37
CA ILE A 63 -21.97 7.61 -12.43
C ILE A 63 -22.68 8.21 -11.20
N HIS A 64 -23.47 7.45 -10.46
CA HIS A 64 -24.42 8.00 -9.51
C HIS A 64 -24.02 7.86 -8.03
N ARG A 65 -22.99 7.10 -7.70
CA ARG A 65 -22.69 6.71 -6.31
C ARG A 65 -21.38 7.24 -5.72
N CYS A 66 -20.57 7.91 -6.52
CA CYS A 66 -19.27 8.43 -6.06
C CYS A 66 -19.30 9.88 -5.57
N ALA A 67 -20.50 10.49 -5.50
CA ALA A 67 -20.66 11.90 -5.14
C ALA A 67 -20.30 12.24 -3.67
N ASP A 68 -20.18 11.24 -2.80
CA ASP A 68 -20.00 11.46 -1.37
C ASP A 68 -18.52 11.44 -0.92
N GLY A 69 -17.61 11.34 -1.87
CA GLY A 69 -16.16 11.30 -1.60
C GLY A 69 -15.65 9.93 -1.17
N VAL A 70 -14.42 9.68 -1.50
CA VAL A 70 -13.70 8.43 -1.17
C VAL A 70 -12.47 8.79 -0.37
N ARG A 71 -12.24 8.04 0.71
CA ARG A 71 -11.01 8.10 1.48
C ARG A 71 -10.23 6.81 1.30
N VAL A 72 -8.98 6.95 0.89
CA VAL A 72 -8.07 5.82 0.76
C VAL A 72 -6.89 6.03 1.68
N ARG A 73 -6.55 5.00 2.43
CA ARG A 73 -5.43 5.02 3.37
C ARG A 73 -4.77 3.65 3.50
N VAL A 74 -3.50 3.65 3.91
CA VAL A 74 -2.76 2.44 4.25
C VAL A 74 -2.40 2.50 5.73
N LEU A 75 -2.75 1.47 6.48
CA LEU A 75 -2.51 1.37 7.92
C LEU A 75 -1.33 0.44 8.16
N ASP A 76 -0.34 0.93 8.92
CA ASP A 76 0.80 0.15 9.39
C ASP A 76 0.69 -0.04 10.91
N PRO A 77 0.26 -1.22 11.38
CA PRO A 77 0.07 -1.48 12.80
C PRO A 77 1.39 -1.54 13.58
N LYS A 78 2.53 -1.69 12.90
CA LYS A 78 3.86 -1.73 13.53
C LYS A 78 4.56 -0.39 13.60
N GLY A 79 4.06 0.62 12.89
CA GLY A 79 4.50 2.01 12.99
C GLY A 79 5.89 2.27 12.43
N ALA A 80 6.29 1.57 11.38
CA ALA A 80 7.50 1.82 10.58
C ALA A 80 8.79 1.98 11.42
N THR A 81 9.07 1.01 12.26
CA THR A 81 10.31 0.97 13.06
C THR A 81 11.15 -0.25 12.69
N TYR A 82 12.44 -0.04 12.44
CA TYR A 82 13.37 -1.06 11.96
C TYR A 82 14.58 -1.19 12.88
N LYS A 83 15.06 -2.43 13.06
CA LYS A 83 16.35 -2.70 13.72
C LYS A 83 17.52 -2.43 12.77
N PHE A 84 18.72 -2.58 13.30
CA PHE A 84 19.98 -2.42 12.54
C PHE A 84 20.14 -3.45 11.40
N ASP A 85 19.46 -4.59 11.49
CA ASP A 85 19.41 -5.64 10.46
C ASP A 85 18.26 -5.44 9.45
N ASN A 86 17.60 -4.29 9.51
CA ASN A 86 16.44 -3.91 8.69
C ASN A 86 15.18 -4.77 8.92
N SER A 87 15.13 -5.54 10.02
CA SER A 87 13.91 -6.22 10.45
C SER A 87 12.95 -5.25 11.15
N VAL A 88 11.65 -5.49 10.99
CA VAL A 88 10.58 -4.64 11.57
C VAL A 88 10.43 -4.90 13.06
N VAL A 89 10.17 -3.85 13.81
CA VAL A 89 9.82 -3.91 15.24
C VAL A 89 8.46 -3.28 15.44
N ALA A 90 7.57 -3.94 16.16
CA ALA A 90 6.32 -3.33 16.59
C ALA A 90 6.61 -2.19 17.58
N SER A 91 6.33 -0.95 17.16
CA SER A 91 6.47 0.22 18.04
C SER A 91 5.30 0.42 18.97
N GLY A 92 4.18 -0.29 18.75
CA GLY A 92 2.91 -0.12 19.45
C GLY A 92 2.11 1.13 19.03
N ASN A 93 2.61 1.87 18.05
CA ASN A 93 1.98 3.09 17.54
C ASN A 93 1.65 2.89 16.06
N GLU A 94 0.39 2.65 15.76
CA GLU A 94 -0.08 2.55 14.37
C GLU A 94 0.25 3.82 13.58
N LEU A 95 0.61 3.64 12.32
CA LEU A 95 0.89 4.71 11.38
C LEU A 95 -0.12 4.66 10.23
N THR A 96 -0.64 5.83 9.84
CA THR A 96 -1.57 5.93 8.72
C THR A 96 -0.92 6.71 7.57
N TYR A 97 -0.82 6.08 6.41
CA TYR A 97 -0.40 6.74 5.18
C TYR A 97 -1.60 7.21 4.39
N TYR A 98 -1.53 8.46 3.96
CA TYR A 98 -2.46 9.08 3.00
C TYR A 98 -1.74 9.34 1.68
N PRO A 99 -2.45 9.45 0.56
CA PRO A 99 -1.82 9.85 -0.69
C PRO A 99 -1.27 11.28 -0.56
N TYR A 100 -0.04 11.48 -0.96
CA TYR A 100 0.56 12.83 -1.03
C TYR A 100 0.29 13.51 -2.38
N GLN A 101 -0.12 12.74 -3.38
CA GLN A 101 -0.70 13.19 -4.62
C GLN A 101 -1.95 12.36 -4.85
N GLY A 102 -3.11 12.99 -5.04
CA GLY A 102 -4.36 12.30 -5.27
C GLY A 102 -5.25 13.14 -6.14
N VAL A 103 -5.93 12.48 -7.06
CA VAL A 103 -6.99 13.06 -7.87
C VAL A 103 -8.23 12.23 -7.64
N ASN A 104 -9.25 12.84 -7.02
CA ASN A 104 -10.58 12.29 -7.04
C ASN A 104 -11.25 12.82 -8.32
N ASN A 105 -11.53 11.95 -9.27
CA ASN A 105 -12.13 12.33 -10.53
C ASN A 105 -13.54 11.78 -10.60
N ASP A 106 -14.49 12.53 -10.06
CA ASP A 106 -15.90 12.15 -9.99
C ASP A 106 -16.52 11.86 -11.36
N ALA A 107 -16.04 12.53 -12.41
CA ALA A 107 -16.53 12.32 -13.78
C ALA A 107 -16.21 10.94 -14.34
N TRP A 108 -15.17 10.29 -13.81
CA TRP A 108 -14.71 8.98 -14.28
C TRP A 108 -14.92 7.88 -13.24
N ASN A 109 -15.53 8.19 -12.09
CA ASN A 109 -15.67 7.26 -10.98
C ASN A 109 -14.35 6.55 -10.65
N GLN A 110 -13.32 7.33 -10.53
CA GLN A 110 -11.97 6.86 -10.33
C GLN A 110 -11.28 7.68 -9.26
N PHE A 111 -10.58 6.99 -8.38
CA PHE A 111 -9.58 7.59 -7.52
C PHE A 111 -8.20 7.21 -8.02
N ALA A 112 -7.30 8.16 -8.17
CA ALA A 112 -5.89 7.92 -8.43
C ALA A 112 -5.07 8.62 -7.35
N GLY A 113 -4.16 7.91 -6.69
CA GLY A 113 -3.35 8.46 -5.62
C GLY A 113 -1.96 7.85 -5.57
N VAL A 114 -0.98 8.65 -5.14
CA VAL A 114 0.40 8.22 -4.91
C VAL A 114 0.71 8.29 -3.43
N PHE A 115 1.12 7.17 -2.86
CA PHE A 115 1.56 7.05 -1.48
C PHE A 115 3.07 6.91 -1.44
N SER A 116 3.68 7.49 -0.41
CA SER A 116 5.06 7.18 -0.04
C SER A 116 5.00 6.34 1.24
N LEU A 117 5.42 5.09 1.13
CA LEU A 117 5.38 4.10 2.19
C LEU A 117 6.79 3.80 2.65
N MET A 118 6.94 3.37 3.88
CA MET A 118 8.18 2.71 4.27
C MET A 118 8.29 1.34 3.59
N ARG A 119 9.49 0.78 3.62
CA ARG A 119 9.84 -0.49 2.97
C ARG A 119 8.79 -1.58 3.23
N LEU A 120 8.33 -2.21 2.17
CA LEU A 120 7.46 -3.38 2.24
C LEU A 120 8.26 -4.59 2.70
N VAL A 121 7.77 -5.29 3.72
CA VAL A 121 8.46 -6.43 4.32
C VAL A 121 7.57 -7.67 4.23
N GLU A 122 8.13 -8.74 3.68
CA GLU A 122 7.45 -10.04 3.58
C GLU A 122 6.98 -10.53 4.95
N GLY A 123 5.72 -10.97 5.02
CA GLY A 123 5.08 -11.41 6.26
C GLY A 123 4.64 -10.29 7.21
N GLU A 124 4.90 -9.02 6.87
CA GLU A 124 4.35 -7.88 7.58
C GLU A 124 3.04 -7.44 6.95
N LYS A 125 2.10 -6.99 7.78
CA LYS A 125 0.78 -6.59 7.34
C LYS A 125 0.69 -5.09 7.20
N LEU A 126 0.38 -4.63 5.98
CA LEU A 126 -0.08 -3.27 5.69
C LEU A 126 -1.51 -3.33 5.20
N THR A 127 -2.44 -2.69 5.90
CA THR A 127 -3.86 -2.74 5.51
C THR A 127 -4.18 -1.59 4.56
N LEU A 128 -4.49 -1.92 3.30
CA LEU A 128 -5.11 -0.99 2.37
C LEU A 128 -6.60 -0.91 2.68
N LEU A 129 -7.09 0.30 2.92
CA LEU A 129 -8.47 0.58 3.28
C LEU A 129 -9.05 1.64 2.35
N ILE A 130 -10.18 1.32 1.71
CA ILE A 130 -10.96 2.21 0.87
C ILE A 130 -12.30 2.42 1.56
N GLU A 131 -12.67 3.66 1.81
CA GLU A 131 -13.86 4.04 2.54
C GLU A 131 -14.66 5.10 1.79
N ARG A 132 -15.97 5.05 1.91
CA ARG A 132 -16.86 6.10 1.49
C ARG A 132 -17.12 7.03 2.67
N LEU A 133 -16.97 8.32 2.45
CA LEU A 133 -17.32 9.34 3.43
C LEU A 133 -18.80 9.68 3.28
N MET A 134 -19.56 9.51 4.35
CA MET A 134 -20.98 9.79 4.39
C MET A 134 -21.21 11.26 4.77
N GLN A 135 -22.40 11.79 4.42
CA GLN A 135 -22.77 13.20 4.71
C GLN A 135 -22.82 13.49 6.23
N ASP A 136 -23.07 12.49 7.06
CA ASP A 136 -23.08 12.61 8.51
C ASP A 136 -21.67 12.60 9.14
N GLY A 137 -20.63 12.53 8.32
CA GLY A 137 -19.22 12.48 8.74
C GLY A 137 -18.73 11.09 9.11
N THR A 138 -19.56 10.07 9.03
CA THR A 138 -19.13 8.68 9.20
C THR A 138 -18.43 8.17 7.96
N ALA A 139 -17.69 7.07 8.09
CA ALA A 139 -17.03 6.40 6.97
C ALA A 139 -17.50 4.96 6.91
N LYS A 140 -17.89 4.53 5.70
CA LYS A 140 -18.25 3.14 5.42
C LYS A 140 -17.11 2.47 4.65
N GLU A 141 -16.68 1.31 5.13
CA GLU A 141 -15.67 0.51 4.46
C GLU A 141 -16.23 -0.07 3.16
N LEU A 142 -15.53 0.15 2.04
CA LEU A 142 -15.84 -0.41 0.74
C LEU A 142 -14.92 -1.57 0.39
N TYR A 143 -13.66 -1.48 0.82
CA TYR A 143 -12.66 -2.50 0.53
C TYR A 143 -11.57 -2.49 1.58
N ARG A 144 -11.13 -3.70 1.98
CA ARG A 144 -10.00 -3.91 2.88
C ARG A 144 -9.17 -5.09 2.39
N SER A 145 -7.87 -4.91 2.34
CA SER A 145 -6.95 -6.01 2.02
C SER A 145 -5.57 -5.80 2.64
N ASP A 146 -4.80 -6.86 2.71
CA ASP A 146 -3.38 -6.79 3.00
C ASP A 146 -2.61 -6.37 1.74
N LEU A 147 -2.06 -5.17 1.75
CA LEU A 147 -1.34 -4.60 0.61
C LEU A 147 -0.08 -5.40 0.26
N VAL A 148 0.64 -5.91 1.26
CA VAL A 148 1.86 -6.68 1.03
C VAL A 148 1.51 -7.98 0.32
N GLU A 149 0.49 -8.67 0.78
CA GLU A 149 0.03 -9.91 0.15
C GLU A 149 -0.51 -9.68 -1.27
N LEU A 150 -1.26 -8.58 -1.50
CA LEU A 150 -1.69 -8.21 -2.85
C LEU A 150 -0.50 -8.04 -3.80
N ILE A 151 0.52 -7.29 -3.38
CA ILE A 151 1.72 -7.07 -4.19
C ILE A 151 2.47 -8.38 -4.43
N ARG A 152 2.54 -9.27 -3.45
CA ARG A 152 3.20 -10.58 -3.55
C ARG A 152 2.49 -11.59 -4.44
N MET A 153 1.25 -11.37 -4.80
CA MET A 153 0.56 -12.17 -5.83
C MET A 153 1.19 -12.01 -7.21
N HIS A 154 1.89 -10.90 -7.45
CA HIS A 154 2.63 -10.70 -8.71
C HIS A 154 3.88 -11.62 -8.77
N PRO A 155 4.17 -12.27 -9.92
CA PRO A 155 5.23 -13.27 -10.03
C PRO A 155 6.64 -12.80 -9.65
N TYR A 156 6.91 -11.52 -9.78
CA TYR A 156 8.24 -10.92 -9.56
C TYR A 156 8.36 -10.12 -8.25
N THR A 157 7.44 -10.34 -7.29
CA THR A 157 7.45 -9.68 -5.98
C THR A 157 7.10 -10.63 -4.84
N ARG A 158 7.36 -11.92 -5.02
CA ARG A 158 6.95 -12.98 -4.08
C ARG A 158 7.81 -13.08 -2.83
N ILE A 159 9.07 -12.72 -2.93
CA ILE A 159 10.05 -12.84 -1.85
C ILE A 159 10.67 -11.47 -1.54
N GLN A 160 11.25 -11.33 -0.34
CA GLN A 160 11.81 -10.07 0.13
C GLN A 160 12.83 -9.46 -0.83
N SER A 161 13.73 -10.26 -1.40
CA SER A 161 14.75 -9.74 -2.31
C SER A 161 14.20 -9.19 -3.63
N GLU A 162 13.01 -9.60 -4.02
CA GLU A 162 12.28 -9.04 -5.18
C GLU A 162 11.58 -7.74 -4.80
N LEU A 163 10.94 -7.70 -3.63
CA LEU A 163 10.37 -6.48 -3.06
C LEU A 163 11.45 -5.38 -2.91
N ASP A 164 12.64 -5.74 -2.42
CA ASP A 164 13.74 -4.81 -2.21
C ASP A 164 14.35 -4.21 -3.49
N ARG A 165 14.06 -4.79 -4.65
CA ARG A 165 14.52 -4.30 -5.95
C ARG A 165 13.56 -3.36 -6.63
N GLN A 166 12.34 -3.27 -6.14
CA GLN A 166 11.28 -2.46 -6.75
C GLN A 166 10.94 -1.28 -5.85
N ASP A 167 11.06 -0.07 -6.40
CA ASP A 167 10.78 1.17 -5.68
C ASP A 167 9.32 1.63 -5.86
N VAL A 168 8.69 1.24 -6.97
CA VAL A 168 7.34 1.69 -7.37
C VAL A 168 6.45 0.48 -7.62
N TYR A 169 5.29 0.49 -7.00
CA TYR A 169 4.24 -0.51 -7.20
C TYR A 169 3.01 0.16 -7.80
N GLU A 170 2.48 -0.41 -8.86
CA GLU A 170 1.24 0.01 -9.49
C GLU A 170 0.14 -0.97 -9.12
N VAL A 171 -0.90 -0.48 -8.45
CA VAL A 171 -2.06 -1.28 -8.04
C VAL A 171 -3.32 -0.63 -8.59
N GLU A 172 -4.12 -1.39 -9.32
CA GLU A 172 -5.44 -1.00 -9.76
C GLU A 172 -6.49 -1.91 -9.11
N ILE A 173 -7.53 -1.32 -8.53
CA ILE A 173 -8.64 -2.04 -7.91
C ILE A 173 -9.92 -1.64 -8.64
N SER A 174 -10.63 -2.63 -9.16
CA SER A 174 -11.94 -2.45 -9.77
C SER A 174 -13.01 -2.99 -8.82
N LEU A 175 -13.86 -2.12 -8.32
CA LEU A 175 -15.01 -2.45 -7.48
C LEU A 175 -16.26 -2.51 -8.36
N ILE A 176 -16.99 -3.61 -8.30
CA ILE A 176 -18.18 -3.84 -9.12
C ILE A 176 -19.39 -3.88 -8.19
N ASP A 177 -20.35 -3.02 -8.45
CA ASP A 177 -21.60 -2.92 -7.72
C ASP A 177 -22.52 -4.13 -8.03
N ASP A 178 -23.12 -4.72 -7.02
CA ASP A 178 -24.00 -5.89 -7.17
C ASP A 178 -25.43 -5.57 -7.63
N LEU A 179 -25.81 -4.28 -7.65
CA LEU A 179 -27.12 -3.81 -8.08
C LEU A 179 -28.32 -4.32 -7.25
N ASP A 180 -28.10 -4.79 -6.03
CA ASP A 180 -29.21 -5.29 -5.18
C ASP A 180 -30.07 -4.17 -4.56
N GLY A 181 -29.74 -2.91 -4.90
CA GLY A 181 -30.43 -1.73 -4.37
C GLY A 181 -29.89 -1.24 -3.02
N ASP A 182 -29.05 -2.02 -2.38
CA ASP A 182 -28.21 -1.56 -1.28
C ASP A 182 -27.00 -0.80 -1.86
N THR A 183 -26.86 0.46 -1.53
CA THR A 183 -25.91 1.37 -2.17
C THR A 183 -24.44 1.04 -1.93
N ASP A 184 -24.14 -0.01 -1.23
CA ASP A 184 -22.85 -0.15 -0.55
C ASP A 184 -22.20 -1.54 -0.56
N THR A 185 -22.77 -2.50 -1.26
CA THR A 185 -22.17 -3.83 -1.45
C THR A 185 -21.53 -3.99 -2.82
N TYR A 186 -20.32 -4.52 -2.87
CA TYR A 186 -19.59 -4.80 -4.10
C TYR A 186 -19.37 -6.30 -4.19
N MET A 187 -19.93 -6.95 -5.21
CA MET A 187 -19.89 -8.43 -5.38
C MET A 187 -18.57 -8.94 -5.93
N GLN A 188 -17.82 -8.11 -6.63
CA GLN A 188 -16.61 -8.57 -7.28
C GLN A 188 -15.53 -7.52 -7.25
N THR A 189 -14.35 -7.92 -6.84
CA THR A 189 -13.16 -7.08 -6.87
C THR A 189 -12.13 -7.70 -7.81
N ALA A 190 -11.72 -6.97 -8.82
CA ALA A 190 -10.55 -7.30 -9.61
C ALA A 190 -9.38 -6.42 -9.15
N VAL A 191 -8.24 -7.04 -8.91
CA VAL A 191 -7.00 -6.35 -8.55
C VAL A 191 -5.97 -6.61 -9.64
N THR A 192 -5.34 -5.54 -10.11
CA THR A 192 -4.21 -5.61 -11.03
C THR A 192 -2.97 -5.03 -10.34
N VAL A 193 -1.91 -5.81 -10.30
CA VAL A 193 -0.62 -5.38 -9.75
C VAL A 193 0.40 -5.36 -10.88
N SER A 194 0.95 -4.17 -11.21
CA SER A 194 1.95 -3.98 -12.27
C SER A 194 1.59 -4.70 -13.59
N GLY A 195 0.32 -4.61 -14.00
CA GLY A 195 -0.21 -5.24 -15.21
C GLY A 195 -0.63 -6.71 -15.08
N TRP A 196 -0.47 -7.34 -13.91
CA TRP A 196 -0.97 -8.69 -13.64
C TRP A 196 -2.32 -8.65 -12.93
N THR A 197 -3.38 -9.14 -13.59
CA THR A 197 -4.75 -9.07 -13.06
C THR A 197 -5.10 -10.34 -12.28
N ILE A 198 -5.64 -10.14 -11.08
CA ILE A 198 -6.17 -11.16 -10.18
C ILE A 198 -7.64 -10.85 -9.93
N ILE A 199 -8.50 -11.82 -10.16
CA ILE A 199 -9.91 -11.69 -9.84
C ILE A 199 -10.11 -12.33 -8.46
N LEU A 200 -10.44 -11.51 -7.48
CA LEU A 200 -10.84 -11.96 -6.16
C LEU A 200 -12.34 -12.24 -6.22
N GLN A 201 -12.73 -13.52 -6.19
CA GLN A 201 -14.13 -13.89 -6.02
C GLN A 201 -14.46 -13.78 -4.54
N ASP A 202 -15.59 -13.12 -4.21
CA ASP A 202 -16.13 -13.18 -2.87
C ASP A 202 -16.42 -14.63 -2.52
N THR A 203 -15.75 -15.13 -1.52
CA THR A 203 -16.21 -16.30 -0.78
C THR A 203 -17.35 -15.81 0.11
N GLU A 204 -18.57 -16.21 -0.21
CA GLU A 204 -19.70 -16.05 0.70
C GLU A 204 -19.29 -16.50 2.11
N MET A 205 -19.34 -15.56 3.06
CA MET A 205 -19.25 -15.87 4.49
C MET A 205 -20.64 -16.14 5.06
#